data_91bc19428cc36b8264504f24853a8120
#
_entry.id   91bc19428cc36b8264504f24853a8120
#
_cell.length_a   1.000
_cell.length_b   1.000
_cell.length_c   1.000
_cell.angle_alpha   90.00
_cell.angle_beta   90.00
_cell.angle_gamma   90.00
#
_symmetry.space_group_name_H-M   'P 1'
#
loop_
_entity.id
_entity.type
_entity.pdbx_description
1 polymer ?
#
loop_
_entity_poly.entity_id
_entity_poly.type
_entity_poly.pdbx_seq_one_letter_code
_entity_poly.pdbx_strand_id
1 'polypeptide(L)'
;TVTGGTLTIGENGMNAANGYAVLLADAIKINGKVQANNALVSAGNFTMDNSSGSVTSAGKKATLIQMTVNPQYSIDVSSLGGIEANSISMVGNNIGFGVRNKGSIVANSSLQLTSNGNLLNKGTITGKGLLSQVSTATGITNDGSIAGAYYLMLSSGDYIVNVGSLTGSLSGGQLIATANGNITNGDSGTMTGTSGLSLTSGGKIRNEEKASLLSNNQIAATAIGDFLNEGKISAKNTSLTFVGSSFKNTGN
;
A
#
# COMPACT_ATOMS: atom_id res chain seq x y z
N THR A 1 3.12 -14.98 23.42
CA THR A 1 4.30 -14.52 22.68
C THR A 1 4.46 -15.35 21.41
N VAL A 2 4.66 -14.70 20.28
CA VAL A 2 5.04 -15.32 19.01
C VAL A 2 6.51 -15.01 18.77
N THR A 3 7.31 -16.07 18.56
CA THR A 3 8.77 -15.96 18.36
C THR A 3 9.24 -16.64 17.07
N GLY A 4 8.34 -17.27 16.33
CA GLY A 4 8.65 -17.97 15.08
C GLY A 4 7.43 -18.71 14.54
N GLY A 5 7.62 -19.34 13.38
CA GLY A 5 6.63 -20.16 12.71
C GLY A 5 5.85 -19.44 11.61
N THR A 6 5.27 -20.23 10.73
CA THR A 6 4.44 -19.73 9.62
C THR A 6 3.02 -20.24 9.78
N LEU A 7 2.07 -19.32 9.77
CA LEU A 7 0.64 -19.64 9.63
C LEU A 7 0.28 -19.66 8.15
N THR A 8 -0.36 -20.72 7.70
CA THR A 8 -0.79 -20.81 6.29
C THR A 8 -2.31 -21.04 6.24
N ILE A 9 -3.02 -20.15 5.57
CA ILE A 9 -4.39 -20.37 5.12
C ILE A 9 -4.30 -21.10 3.78
N GLY A 10 -4.77 -22.36 3.75
CA GLY A 10 -4.77 -23.20 2.54
C GLY A 10 -5.78 -22.73 1.49
N GLU A 11 -5.82 -23.43 0.35
CA GLU A 11 -6.65 -23.06 -0.81
C GLU A 11 -8.16 -23.02 -0.50
N ASN A 12 -8.63 -23.82 0.45
CA ASN A 12 -10.03 -23.79 0.89
C ASN A 12 -10.41 -22.51 1.66
N GLY A 13 -9.42 -21.71 2.05
CA GLY A 13 -9.64 -20.44 2.74
C GLY A 13 -10.12 -20.59 4.18
N MET A 14 -10.71 -19.52 4.69
CA MET A 14 -11.27 -19.43 6.03
C MET A 14 -12.53 -18.56 5.99
N ASN A 15 -13.62 -19.06 6.54
CA ASN A 15 -14.87 -18.31 6.61
C ASN A 15 -15.22 -17.97 8.07
N ALA A 16 -15.12 -16.72 8.40
CA ALA A 16 -15.54 -16.09 9.64
C ALA A 16 -16.41 -14.84 9.34
N ALA A 17 -17.28 -14.92 8.32
CA ALA A 17 -18.00 -13.77 7.77
C ALA A 17 -18.83 -12.99 8.80
N ASN A 18 -19.35 -13.68 9.84
CA ASN A 18 -20.12 -13.05 10.93
C ASN A 18 -19.28 -12.72 12.17
N GLY A 19 -17.97 -12.91 12.12
CA GLY A 19 -17.07 -12.77 13.27
C GLY A 19 -15.72 -12.17 12.93
N TYR A 20 -14.75 -12.50 13.76
CA TYR A 20 -13.39 -12.00 13.65
C TYR A 20 -12.47 -13.07 13.08
N ALA A 21 -11.62 -12.68 12.15
CA ALA A 21 -10.45 -13.45 11.77
C ALA A 21 -9.21 -12.81 12.39
N VAL A 22 -8.54 -13.50 13.30
CA VAL A 22 -7.30 -13.03 13.94
C VAL A 22 -6.18 -14.00 13.57
N LEU A 23 -5.30 -13.56 12.69
CA LEU A 23 -4.16 -14.33 12.18
C LEU A 23 -2.87 -13.74 12.76
N LEU A 24 -2.22 -14.48 13.64
CA LEU A 24 -1.04 -14.05 14.36
C LEU A 24 0.07 -15.08 14.21
N ALA A 25 1.18 -14.74 13.58
CA ALA A 25 2.35 -15.61 13.42
C ALA A 25 3.61 -14.80 13.11
N ASP A 26 4.78 -15.42 13.11
CA ASP A 26 6.01 -14.76 12.65
C ASP A 26 5.97 -14.48 11.13
N ALA A 27 5.40 -15.42 10.36
CA ALA A 27 5.08 -15.22 8.95
C ALA A 27 3.67 -15.75 8.63
N ILE A 28 2.98 -15.10 7.70
CA ILE A 28 1.62 -15.49 7.31
C ILE A 28 1.55 -15.65 5.80
N LYS A 29 1.04 -16.82 5.36
CA LYS A 29 0.74 -17.11 3.94
C LYS A 29 -0.77 -17.30 3.78
N ILE A 30 -1.34 -16.61 2.80
CA ILE A 30 -2.78 -16.67 2.50
C ILE A 30 -2.95 -17.15 1.07
N ASN A 31 -3.25 -18.47 0.92
CA ASN A 31 -3.40 -19.13 -0.38
C ASN A 31 -4.86 -19.29 -0.79
N GLY A 32 -5.79 -19.12 0.12
CA GLY A 32 -7.23 -19.11 -0.13
C GLY A 32 -7.88 -17.86 0.42
N LYS A 33 -9.18 -17.72 0.24
CA LYS A 33 -9.92 -16.53 0.65
C LYS A 33 -10.22 -16.56 2.15
N VAL A 34 -9.90 -15.49 2.85
CA VAL A 34 -10.32 -15.21 4.23
C VAL A 34 -11.50 -14.25 4.19
N GLN A 35 -12.64 -14.67 4.74
CA GLN A 35 -13.83 -13.83 4.90
C GLN A 35 -14.07 -13.58 6.37
N ALA A 36 -14.30 -12.31 6.75
CA ALA A 36 -14.57 -11.94 8.13
C ALA A 36 -15.43 -10.68 8.22
N ASN A 37 -16.03 -10.42 9.37
CA ASN A 37 -16.55 -9.08 9.66
C ASN A 37 -15.36 -8.13 9.93
N ASN A 38 -14.42 -8.57 10.78
CA ASN A 38 -13.17 -7.83 11.01
C ASN A 38 -11.99 -8.79 10.88
N ALA A 39 -10.95 -8.39 10.13
CA ALA A 39 -9.73 -9.16 9.96
C ALA A 39 -8.54 -8.42 10.57
N LEU A 40 -7.87 -9.07 11.52
CA LEU A 40 -6.56 -8.67 12.05
C LEU A 40 -5.51 -9.67 11.57
N VAL A 41 -4.57 -9.22 10.78
CA VAL A 41 -3.46 -10.03 10.26
C VAL A 41 -2.17 -9.40 10.73
N SER A 42 -1.51 -9.98 11.72
CA SER A 42 -0.26 -9.45 12.27
C SER A 42 0.85 -10.49 12.17
N ALA A 43 1.86 -10.17 11.37
CA ALA A 43 3.02 -11.03 11.18
C ALA A 43 4.27 -10.41 11.80
N GLY A 44 5.04 -11.23 12.48
CA GLY A 44 6.28 -10.85 13.15
C GLY A 44 6.38 -11.38 14.57
N ASN A 45 7.47 -11.06 15.25
CA ASN A 45 7.61 -11.37 16.68
C ASN A 45 6.80 -10.37 17.51
N PHE A 46 5.93 -10.87 18.38
CA PHE A 46 5.15 -10.04 19.27
C PHE A 46 4.76 -10.75 20.55
N THR A 47 4.43 -9.98 21.57
CA THR A 47 3.77 -10.45 22.80
C THR A 47 2.40 -9.81 22.85
N MET A 48 1.38 -10.63 23.06
CA MET A 48 0.01 -10.20 23.30
C MET A 48 -0.30 -10.31 24.79
N ASP A 49 -0.78 -9.26 25.38
CA ASP A 49 -1.31 -9.27 26.73
C ASP A 49 -2.76 -9.77 26.68
N ASN A 50 -3.00 -10.91 27.36
CA ASN A 50 -4.33 -11.53 27.34
C ASN A 50 -5.40 -10.74 28.11
N SER A 51 -5.01 -9.85 28.99
CA SER A 51 -5.95 -9.07 29.81
C SER A 51 -6.41 -7.78 29.11
N SER A 52 -5.50 -7.14 28.39
CA SER A 52 -5.75 -5.89 27.66
C SER A 52 -5.93 -6.07 26.15
N GLY A 53 -5.56 -7.22 25.61
CA GLY A 53 -5.49 -7.46 24.17
C GLY A 53 -4.39 -6.66 23.46
N SER A 54 -3.54 -5.95 24.21
CA SER A 54 -2.48 -5.14 23.61
C SER A 54 -1.37 -6.00 23.03
N VAL A 55 -0.84 -5.59 21.87
CA VAL A 55 0.24 -6.26 21.14
C VAL A 55 1.49 -5.40 21.22
N THR A 56 2.57 -5.94 21.80
CA THR A 56 3.90 -5.34 21.80
C THR A 56 4.77 -6.08 20.79
N SER A 57 5.18 -5.40 19.73
CA SER A 57 6.03 -5.96 18.69
C SER A 57 7.52 -5.75 19.01
N ALA A 58 8.31 -6.82 18.81
CA ALA A 58 9.77 -6.78 18.86
C ALA A 58 10.41 -7.25 17.54
N GLY A 59 9.79 -6.96 16.42
CA GLY A 59 10.05 -7.50 15.09
C GLY A 59 11.51 -7.92 14.80
N LYS A 60 11.70 -9.05 14.15
CA LYS A 60 13.02 -9.48 13.67
C LYS A 60 13.53 -8.51 12.60
N LYS A 61 14.85 -8.34 12.54
CA LYS A 61 15.51 -7.59 11.48
C LYS A 61 15.97 -8.53 10.36
N ALA A 62 15.56 -8.25 9.13
CA ALA A 62 16.04 -8.99 7.96
C ALA A 62 17.54 -8.75 7.73
N THR A 63 18.23 -9.79 7.26
CA THR A 63 19.60 -9.65 6.75
C THR A 63 19.59 -8.97 5.38
N LEU A 64 20.72 -8.42 4.94
CA LEU A 64 20.85 -7.81 3.63
C LEU A 64 20.47 -8.79 2.48
N ILE A 65 20.87 -10.06 2.60
CA ILE A 65 20.53 -11.10 1.62
C ILE A 65 19.00 -11.33 1.58
N GLN A 66 18.33 -11.35 2.72
CA GLN A 66 16.87 -11.51 2.78
C GLN A 66 16.12 -10.30 2.19
N MET A 67 16.71 -9.10 2.24
CA MET A 67 16.10 -7.91 1.66
C MET A 67 16.33 -7.79 0.15
N THR A 68 17.49 -8.19 -0.34
CA THR A 68 17.93 -7.88 -1.72
C THR A 68 17.97 -9.08 -2.66
N VAL A 69 18.49 -10.22 -2.22
CA VAL A 69 18.73 -11.39 -3.09
C VAL A 69 17.57 -12.39 -3.02
N ASN A 70 17.02 -12.60 -1.84
CA ASN A 70 15.91 -13.52 -1.62
C ASN A 70 14.87 -12.85 -0.72
N PRO A 71 14.08 -11.89 -1.24
CA PRO A 71 13.15 -11.13 -0.45
C PRO A 71 12.13 -12.04 0.20
N GLN A 72 12.09 -12.01 1.52
CA GLN A 72 11.10 -12.71 2.31
C GLN A 72 9.99 -11.73 2.71
N TYR A 73 8.80 -12.27 2.88
CA TYR A 73 7.63 -11.48 3.24
C TYR A 73 7.09 -11.94 4.60
N SER A 74 6.80 -10.97 5.45
CA SER A 74 6.06 -11.23 6.69
C SER A 74 4.65 -11.70 6.39
N ILE A 75 4.02 -11.09 5.37
CA ILE A 75 2.69 -11.47 4.89
C ILE A 75 2.77 -11.68 3.39
N ASP A 76 2.31 -12.83 2.91
CA ASP A 76 2.28 -13.20 1.50
C ASP A 76 0.89 -13.68 1.11
N VAL A 77 0.19 -12.89 0.30
CA VAL A 77 -1.11 -13.24 -0.29
C VAL A 77 -0.87 -13.72 -1.70
N SER A 78 -1.18 -15.00 -1.95
CA SER A 78 -1.01 -15.62 -3.28
C SER A 78 -2.06 -15.12 -4.29
N SER A 79 -1.91 -15.48 -5.55
CA SER A 79 -2.85 -15.07 -6.61
C SER A 79 -4.28 -15.62 -6.42
N LEU A 80 -4.43 -16.76 -5.75
CA LEU A 80 -5.73 -17.34 -5.38
C LEU A 80 -6.17 -16.89 -3.98
N GLY A 81 -5.26 -16.32 -3.20
CA GLY A 81 -5.51 -15.83 -1.85
C GLY A 81 -6.25 -14.49 -1.84
N GLY A 82 -6.83 -14.20 -0.72
CA GLY A 82 -7.48 -12.90 -0.52
C GLY A 82 -8.01 -12.70 0.89
N ILE A 83 -8.35 -11.47 1.19
CA ILE A 83 -9.01 -11.09 2.43
C ILE A 83 -10.19 -10.19 2.07
N GLU A 84 -11.38 -10.56 2.54
CA GLU A 84 -12.57 -9.74 2.41
C GLU A 84 -13.20 -9.54 3.79
N ALA A 85 -13.28 -8.30 4.24
CA ALA A 85 -13.86 -7.96 5.53
C ALA A 85 -14.46 -6.55 5.52
N ASN A 86 -15.26 -6.20 6.54
CA ASN A 86 -15.64 -4.81 6.75
C ASN A 86 -14.43 -3.98 7.16
N SER A 87 -13.69 -4.44 8.16
CA SER A 87 -12.45 -3.77 8.56
C SER A 87 -11.26 -4.71 8.43
N ILE A 88 -10.18 -4.23 7.84
CA ILE A 88 -8.91 -4.96 7.71
C ILE A 88 -7.81 -4.14 8.37
N SER A 89 -7.15 -4.75 9.35
CA SER A 89 -5.87 -4.30 9.89
C SER A 89 -4.80 -5.34 9.58
N MET A 90 -3.84 -4.96 8.77
CA MET A 90 -2.72 -5.82 8.35
C MET A 90 -1.41 -5.19 8.75
N VAL A 91 -0.60 -5.91 9.52
CA VAL A 91 0.66 -5.41 10.07
C VAL A 91 1.79 -6.40 9.86
N GLY A 92 2.77 -6.04 9.06
CA GLY A 92 4.05 -6.75 8.92
C GLY A 92 5.10 -6.11 9.84
N ASN A 93 5.33 -6.70 11.02
CA ASN A 93 6.17 -6.11 12.07
C ASN A 93 7.67 -6.36 11.90
N ASN A 94 8.07 -7.41 11.17
CA ASN A 94 9.48 -7.74 11.01
C ASN A 94 10.20 -6.70 10.15
N ILE A 95 11.26 -6.11 10.68
CA ILE A 95 12.02 -5.03 10.02
C ILE A 95 12.70 -5.57 8.76
N GLY A 96 12.43 -4.95 7.63
CA GLY A 96 12.96 -5.34 6.32
C GLY A 96 12.21 -6.50 5.64
N PHE A 97 11.31 -7.20 6.35
CA PHE A 97 10.42 -8.18 5.74
C PHE A 97 9.15 -7.49 5.25
N GLY A 98 8.90 -7.57 3.96
CA GLY A 98 7.79 -6.87 3.32
C GLY A 98 6.44 -7.56 3.45
N VAL A 99 5.45 -6.92 2.86
CA VAL A 99 4.13 -7.48 2.54
C VAL A 99 4.05 -7.65 1.02
N ARG A 100 3.66 -8.85 0.57
CA ARG A 100 3.37 -9.11 -0.85
C ARG A 100 1.91 -9.46 -1.03
N ASN A 101 1.27 -8.79 -1.97
CA ASN A 101 -0.09 -9.12 -2.41
C ASN A 101 -0.09 -9.45 -3.90
N LYS A 102 -0.50 -10.66 -4.24
CA LYS A 102 -0.77 -11.08 -5.62
C LYS A 102 -2.26 -11.39 -5.84
N GLY A 103 -3.03 -11.42 -4.76
CA GLY A 103 -4.46 -11.74 -4.75
C GLY A 103 -5.35 -10.51 -4.57
N SER A 104 -6.40 -10.65 -3.78
CA SER A 104 -7.39 -9.61 -3.59
C SER A 104 -7.61 -9.29 -2.11
N ILE A 105 -7.39 -8.04 -1.72
CA ILE A 105 -7.68 -7.52 -0.38
C ILE A 105 -8.79 -6.48 -0.51
N VAL A 106 -9.95 -6.73 0.12
CA VAL A 106 -11.13 -5.86 0.02
C VAL A 106 -11.65 -5.54 1.41
N ALA A 107 -11.59 -4.27 1.80
CA ALA A 107 -12.20 -3.77 3.02
C ALA A 107 -13.44 -2.93 2.67
N ASN A 108 -14.59 -3.29 3.22
CA ASN A 108 -15.84 -2.57 2.92
C ASN A 108 -16.00 -1.27 3.74
N SER A 109 -15.31 -1.13 4.89
CA SER A 109 -15.43 0.01 5.79
C SER A 109 -14.08 0.67 6.10
N SER A 110 -13.06 -0.08 6.50
CA SER A 110 -11.77 0.47 6.91
C SER A 110 -10.62 -0.42 6.46
N LEU A 111 -9.62 0.16 5.83
CA LEU A 111 -8.38 -0.51 5.42
C LEU A 111 -7.17 0.17 6.05
N GLN A 112 -6.42 -0.59 6.82
CA GLN A 112 -5.10 -0.21 7.29
C GLN A 112 -4.09 -1.31 6.99
N LEU A 113 -3.06 -0.99 6.22
CA LEU A 113 -1.92 -1.87 5.95
C LEU A 113 -0.64 -1.16 6.37
N THR A 114 0.11 -1.79 7.25
CA THR A 114 1.42 -1.30 7.71
C THR A 114 2.48 -2.37 7.50
N SER A 115 3.64 -1.99 7.00
CA SER A 115 4.79 -2.88 6.83
C SER A 115 6.07 -2.22 7.32
N ASN A 116 6.82 -2.89 8.20
CA ASN A 116 8.17 -2.50 8.59
C ASN A 116 9.25 -2.86 7.54
N GLY A 117 8.83 -3.34 6.38
CA GLY A 117 9.59 -3.51 5.15
C GLY A 117 8.90 -2.78 4.00
N ASN A 118 8.95 -3.37 2.81
CA ASN A 118 8.27 -2.86 1.63
C ASN A 118 6.85 -3.43 1.48
N LEU A 119 6.07 -2.83 0.58
CA LEU A 119 4.88 -3.42 -0.02
C LEU A 119 5.16 -3.70 -1.50
N LEU A 120 4.95 -4.95 -1.93
CA LEU A 120 4.87 -5.33 -3.33
C LEU A 120 3.43 -5.75 -3.65
N ASN A 121 2.69 -4.89 -4.34
CA ASN A 121 1.35 -5.21 -4.80
C ASN A 121 1.34 -5.55 -6.29
N LYS A 122 0.96 -6.78 -6.60
CA LYS A 122 0.72 -7.29 -7.97
C LYS A 122 -0.74 -7.71 -8.19
N GLY A 123 -1.55 -7.62 -7.15
CA GLY A 123 -2.98 -7.92 -7.16
C GLY A 123 -3.81 -6.67 -6.95
N THR A 124 -4.90 -6.80 -6.22
CA THR A 124 -5.80 -5.69 -5.90
C THR A 124 -5.86 -5.44 -4.39
N ILE A 125 -5.81 -4.19 -4.01
CA ILE A 125 -6.07 -3.71 -2.65
C ILE A 125 -7.16 -2.65 -2.76
N THR A 126 -8.33 -2.87 -2.17
CA THR A 126 -9.48 -1.97 -2.29
C THR A 126 -10.07 -1.66 -0.94
N GLY A 127 -10.12 -0.39 -0.60
CA GLY A 127 -10.88 0.11 0.54
C GLY A 127 -12.11 0.88 0.09
N LYS A 128 -13.31 0.41 0.45
CA LYS A 128 -14.59 1.03 0.06
C LYS A 128 -15.10 2.05 1.07
N GLY A 129 -14.46 2.13 2.24
CA GLY A 129 -14.82 3.09 3.27
C GLY A 129 -14.16 4.45 3.10
N LEU A 130 -14.33 5.29 4.13
CA LEU A 130 -13.85 6.67 4.10
C LEU A 130 -12.33 6.77 3.95
N LEU A 131 -11.56 5.93 4.66
CA LEU A 131 -10.10 5.98 4.68
C LEU A 131 -9.50 4.62 4.35
N SER A 132 -8.63 4.62 3.37
CA SER A 132 -7.72 3.53 3.03
C SER A 132 -6.29 3.99 3.26
N GLN A 133 -5.59 3.36 4.17
CA GLN A 133 -4.23 3.74 4.55
C GLN A 133 -3.25 2.61 4.31
N VAL A 134 -2.17 2.92 3.61
CA VAL A 134 -1.04 2.02 3.37
C VAL A 134 0.24 2.73 3.79
N SER A 135 0.96 2.14 4.72
CA SER A 135 2.21 2.70 5.25
C SER A 135 3.33 1.67 5.22
N THR A 136 4.51 2.06 4.78
CA THR A 136 5.70 1.20 4.72
C THR A 136 6.91 1.90 5.28
N ALA A 137 7.79 1.16 5.96
CA ALA A 137 9.05 1.72 6.46
C ALA A 137 10.11 1.89 5.34
N THR A 138 10.00 1.15 4.24
CA THR A 138 10.90 1.27 3.10
C THR A 138 10.14 1.73 1.86
N GLY A 139 9.75 0.86 0.95
CA GLY A 139 9.17 1.27 -0.32
C GLY A 139 7.77 0.68 -0.60
N ILE A 140 7.02 1.35 -1.44
CA ILE A 140 5.80 0.85 -2.05
C ILE A 140 6.07 0.62 -3.54
N THR A 141 5.89 -0.62 -4.00
CA THR A 141 5.87 -0.96 -5.43
C THR A 141 4.49 -1.48 -5.78
N ASN A 142 3.78 -0.77 -6.65
CA ASN A 142 2.47 -1.16 -7.15
C ASN A 142 2.54 -1.50 -8.64
N ASP A 143 2.36 -2.78 -8.93
CA ASP A 143 2.26 -3.37 -10.28
C ASP A 143 0.86 -3.97 -10.52
N GLY A 144 -0.07 -3.62 -9.62
CA GLY A 144 -1.47 -4.02 -9.66
C GLY A 144 -2.39 -2.81 -9.46
N SER A 145 -3.37 -2.94 -8.59
CA SER A 145 -4.29 -1.85 -8.26
C SER A 145 -4.37 -1.62 -6.75
N ILE A 146 -4.25 -0.37 -6.33
CA ILE A 146 -4.58 0.06 -4.97
C ILE A 146 -5.63 1.16 -5.09
N ALA A 147 -6.80 0.96 -4.50
CA ALA A 147 -7.92 1.86 -4.60
C ALA A 147 -8.53 2.19 -3.23
N GLY A 148 -8.84 3.46 -3.01
CA GLY A 148 -9.63 3.96 -1.91
C GLY A 148 -10.87 4.68 -2.43
N ALA A 149 -12.03 4.47 -1.79
CA ALA A 149 -13.28 5.08 -2.24
C ALA A 149 -13.28 6.60 -2.06
N TYR A 150 -12.88 7.09 -0.88
CA TYR A 150 -12.84 8.52 -0.57
C TYR A 150 -11.41 9.00 -0.41
N TYR A 151 -10.67 8.45 0.53
CA TYR A 151 -9.26 8.78 0.74
C TYR A 151 -8.41 7.54 0.56
N LEU A 152 -7.42 7.63 -0.33
CA LEU A 152 -6.30 6.71 -0.40
C LEU A 152 -5.05 7.45 0.06
N MET A 153 -4.52 7.05 1.20
CA MET A 153 -3.29 7.61 1.76
C MET A 153 -2.17 6.58 1.67
N LEU A 154 -1.14 6.91 0.95
CA LEU A 154 0.09 6.12 0.83
C LEU A 154 1.22 6.87 1.53
N SER A 155 1.91 6.21 2.43
CA SER A 155 3.09 6.74 3.12
C SER A 155 4.25 5.76 3.02
N SER A 156 5.38 6.22 2.56
CA SER A 156 6.57 5.39 2.40
C SER A 156 7.78 6.03 3.07
N GLY A 157 8.54 5.23 3.83
CA GLY A 157 9.80 5.66 4.44
C GLY A 157 10.94 5.90 3.43
N ASP A 158 10.78 5.42 2.20
CA ASP A 158 11.75 5.66 1.11
C ASP A 158 11.00 6.00 -0.19
N TYR A 159 10.70 5.07 -1.06
CA TYR A 159 10.18 5.33 -2.40
C TYR A 159 8.73 4.85 -2.60
N ILE A 160 8.06 5.47 -3.59
CA ILE A 160 6.83 4.94 -4.20
C ILE A 160 7.08 4.77 -5.70
N VAL A 161 6.91 3.54 -6.19
CA VAL A 161 6.95 3.20 -7.62
C VAL A 161 5.59 2.63 -8.01
N ASN A 162 4.92 3.29 -8.94
CA ASN A 162 3.64 2.85 -9.49
C ASN A 162 3.81 2.58 -10.99
N VAL A 163 3.62 1.34 -11.38
CA VAL A 163 3.54 0.93 -12.79
C VAL A 163 2.15 0.38 -13.14
N GLY A 164 1.29 0.24 -12.13
CA GLY A 164 -0.11 -0.13 -12.27
C GLY A 164 -1.05 1.06 -12.01
N SER A 165 -2.12 0.85 -11.28
CA SER A 165 -3.13 1.86 -10.97
C SER A 165 -3.18 2.20 -9.49
N LEU A 166 -2.96 3.46 -9.16
CA LEU A 166 -3.27 4.05 -7.86
C LEU A 166 -4.47 4.96 -8.03
N THR A 167 -5.56 4.63 -7.39
CA THR A 167 -6.81 5.35 -7.60
C THR A 167 -7.45 5.71 -6.28
N GLY A 168 -7.52 6.99 -5.99
CA GLY A 168 -8.53 7.54 -5.11
C GLY A 168 -9.78 7.73 -5.95
N SER A 169 -10.62 6.71 -6.06
CA SER A 169 -11.76 6.74 -6.97
C SER A 169 -13.05 6.50 -6.24
N LEU A 170 -13.91 7.30 -6.49
CA LEU A 170 -15.37 7.41 -6.49
C LEU A 170 -15.65 8.91 -6.38
N SER A 171 -16.82 9.37 -6.64
CA SER A 171 -17.17 10.80 -6.60
C SER A 171 -16.69 11.44 -5.27
N GLY A 172 -15.59 12.14 -5.30
CA GLY A 172 -14.95 12.74 -4.14
C GLY A 172 -13.64 12.10 -3.66
N GLY A 173 -13.11 11.07 -4.34
CA GLY A 173 -11.90 10.38 -3.89
C GLY A 173 -10.62 11.22 -4.01
N GLN A 174 -9.87 11.34 -2.92
CA GLN A 174 -8.56 11.99 -2.90
C GLN A 174 -7.44 10.95 -2.80
N LEU A 175 -6.43 11.07 -3.66
CA LEU A 175 -5.19 10.32 -3.56
C LEU A 175 -4.10 11.21 -2.93
N ILE A 176 -3.55 10.76 -1.83
CA ILE A 176 -2.41 11.39 -1.15
C ILE A 176 -1.27 10.37 -1.12
N ALA A 177 -0.15 10.68 -1.74
CA ALA A 177 1.04 9.84 -1.73
C ALA A 177 2.24 10.64 -1.21
N THR A 178 2.86 10.13 -0.15
CA THR A 178 4.02 10.73 0.50
C THR A 178 5.16 9.73 0.57
N ALA A 179 6.34 10.11 0.12
CA ALA A 179 7.56 9.31 0.19
C ALA A 179 8.72 10.16 0.72
N ASN A 180 9.55 9.59 1.61
CA ASN A 180 10.78 10.27 2.04
C ASN A 180 11.85 10.31 0.94
N GLY A 181 11.82 9.37 -0.01
CA GLY A 181 12.64 9.37 -1.22
C GLY A 181 11.81 9.73 -2.46
N ASN A 182 12.01 9.01 -3.56
CA ASN A 182 11.41 9.33 -4.85
C ASN A 182 9.97 8.82 -5.00
N ILE A 183 9.17 9.54 -5.80
CA ILE A 183 7.90 9.04 -6.34
C ILE A 183 8.05 8.89 -7.85
N THR A 184 7.86 7.68 -8.35
CA THR A 184 7.90 7.38 -9.79
C THR A 184 6.57 6.78 -10.23
N ASN A 185 5.92 7.42 -11.17
CA ASN A 185 4.80 6.86 -11.91
C ASN A 185 5.34 6.42 -13.27
N GLY A 186 5.61 5.13 -13.41
CA GLY A 186 6.36 4.56 -14.51
C GLY A 186 5.51 3.76 -15.48
N ASP A 187 6.08 3.42 -16.61
CA ASP A 187 5.45 2.66 -17.70
C ASP A 187 4.08 3.20 -18.12
N SER A 188 3.01 2.47 -17.83
CA SER A 188 1.63 2.88 -18.07
C SER A 188 0.90 3.19 -16.75
N GLY A 189 1.64 3.47 -15.69
CA GLY A 189 1.11 3.74 -14.37
C GLY A 189 0.14 4.91 -14.35
N THR A 190 -0.94 4.76 -13.60
CA THR A 190 -1.94 5.81 -13.45
C THR A 190 -2.10 6.16 -11.98
N MET A 191 -1.96 7.43 -11.64
CA MET A 191 -2.31 7.97 -10.34
C MET A 191 -3.50 8.91 -10.50
N THR A 192 -4.63 8.57 -9.89
CA THR A 192 -5.88 9.34 -10.05
C THR A 192 -6.45 9.72 -8.69
N GLY A 193 -6.72 10.99 -8.51
CA GLY A 193 -7.52 11.51 -7.41
C GLY A 193 -8.70 12.30 -7.95
N THR A 194 -9.93 11.76 -7.87
CA THR A 194 -11.08 12.43 -8.49
C THR A 194 -11.40 13.79 -7.88
N SER A 195 -11.25 13.96 -6.57
CA SER A 195 -11.38 15.25 -5.89
C SER A 195 -10.04 15.94 -5.64
N GLY A 196 -8.91 15.27 -5.83
CA GLY A 196 -7.58 15.83 -5.69
C GLY A 196 -6.49 14.78 -5.72
N LEU A 197 -5.36 15.12 -6.31
CA LEU A 197 -4.13 14.33 -6.29
C LEU A 197 -3.04 15.16 -5.59
N SER A 198 -2.50 14.61 -4.51
CA SER A 198 -1.41 15.23 -3.77
C SER A 198 -0.21 14.28 -3.70
N LEU A 199 0.93 14.75 -4.19
CA LEU A 199 2.20 14.02 -4.18
C LEU A 199 3.23 14.81 -3.37
N THR A 200 3.85 14.18 -2.40
CA THR A 200 4.94 14.78 -1.61
C THR A 200 6.15 13.84 -1.60
N SER A 201 7.27 14.33 -2.08
CA SER A 201 8.51 13.56 -2.20
C SER A 201 9.67 14.26 -1.51
N GLY A 202 10.40 13.55 -0.66
CA GLY A 202 11.69 13.99 -0.14
C GLY A 202 12.83 13.91 -1.15
N GLY A 203 12.61 13.27 -2.30
CA GLY A 203 13.51 13.17 -3.44
C GLY A 203 12.91 13.82 -4.68
N LYS A 204 12.84 13.07 -5.77
CA LYS A 204 12.31 13.50 -7.07
C LYS A 204 10.92 12.93 -7.32
N ILE A 205 10.11 13.64 -8.11
CA ILE A 205 8.88 13.12 -8.70
C ILE A 205 9.09 12.94 -10.20
N ARG A 206 8.79 11.74 -10.71
CA ARG A 206 8.87 11.44 -12.13
C ARG A 206 7.56 10.81 -12.61
N ASN A 207 6.99 11.38 -13.66
CA ASN A 207 5.88 10.83 -14.43
C ASN A 207 6.40 10.45 -15.81
N GLU A 208 6.55 9.17 -16.08
CA GLU A 208 7.18 8.65 -17.31
C GLU A 208 6.25 8.76 -18.52
N GLU A 209 6.80 8.57 -19.74
CA GLU A 209 6.17 8.88 -21.03
C GLU A 209 4.73 8.33 -21.21
N LYS A 210 4.49 7.10 -20.76
CA LYS A 210 3.17 6.46 -20.89
C LYS A 210 2.31 6.58 -19.64
N ALA A 211 2.84 7.17 -18.59
CA ALA A 211 2.16 7.29 -17.30
C ALA A 211 1.24 8.51 -17.25
N SER A 212 0.30 8.49 -16.32
CA SER A 212 -0.70 9.54 -16.19
C SER A 212 -0.92 9.97 -14.74
N LEU A 213 -0.92 11.28 -14.50
CA LEU A 213 -1.39 11.92 -13.28
C LEU A 213 -2.71 12.63 -13.57
N LEU A 214 -3.79 12.20 -12.94
CA LEU A 214 -5.14 12.62 -13.28
C LEU A 214 -5.90 13.14 -12.06
N SER A 215 -6.66 14.22 -12.25
CA SER A 215 -7.64 14.69 -11.28
C SER A 215 -8.83 15.36 -11.98
N ASN A 216 -10.02 15.25 -11.39
CA ASN A 216 -11.16 16.06 -11.81
C ASN A 216 -11.16 17.45 -11.15
N ASN A 217 -10.24 17.68 -10.20
CA ASN A 217 -10.12 18.96 -9.51
C ASN A 217 -8.67 19.45 -9.60
N GLN A 218 -7.86 19.30 -8.57
CA GLN A 218 -6.51 19.83 -8.51
C GLN A 218 -5.44 18.72 -8.45
N ILE A 219 -4.26 19.03 -8.93
CA ILE A 219 -3.04 18.25 -8.70
C ILE A 219 -2.03 19.16 -8.01
N ALA A 220 -1.55 18.72 -6.85
CA ALA A 220 -0.48 19.36 -6.12
C ALA A 220 0.71 18.39 -6.01
N ALA A 221 1.88 18.80 -6.43
CA ALA A 221 3.09 17.99 -6.32
C ALA A 221 4.23 18.82 -5.72
N THR A 222 4.78 18.31 -4.63
CA THR A 222 5.91 18.92 -3.93
C THR A 222 7.06 17.92 -3.90
N ALA A 223 8.23 18.32 -4.37
CA ALA A 223 9.46 17.54 -4.32
C ALA A 223 10.59 18.37 -3.74
N ILE A 224 11.47 17.78 -2.93
CA ILE A 224 12.73 18.47 -2.56
C ILE A 224 13.65 18.55 -3.78
N GLY A 225 13.70 17.49 -4.59
CA GLY A 225 14.43 17.46 -5.86
C GLY A 225 13.60 17.94 -7.04
N ASP A 226 13.89 17.40 -8.20
CA ASP A 226 13.25 17.78 -9.47
C ASP A 226 11.88 17.14 -9.63
N PHE A 227 10.99 17.83 -10.33
CA PHE A 227 9.79 17.25 -10.92
C PHE A 227 9.98 17.11 -12.44
N LEU A 228 9.96 15.88 -12.92
CA LEU A 228 10.05 15.55 -14.35
C LEU A 228 8.74 14.93 -14.82
N ASN A 229 8.08 15.59 -15.76
CA ASN A 229 6.93 15.03 -16.49
C ASN A 229 7.32 14.73 -17.94
N GLU A 230 7.22 13.47 -18.30
CA GLU A 230 7.35 12.96 -19.68
C GLU A 230 6.02 12.40 -20.18
N GLY A 231 5.08 12.11 -19.26
CA GLY A 231 3.78 11.54 -19.52
C GLY A 231 2.65 12.57 -19.54
N LYS A 232 1.46 12.12 -19.18
CA LYS A 232 0.26 12.96 -19.15
C LYS A 232 -0.01 13.50 -17.76
N ILE A 233 -0.32 14.80 -17.66
CA ILE A 233 -0.89 15.44 -16.48
C ILE A 233 -2.19 16.11 -16.88
N SER A 234 -3.29 15.80 -16.17
CA SER A 234 -4.59 16.40 -16.45
C SER A 234 -5.36 16.70 -15.17
N ALA A 235 -5.71 17.96 -15.00
CA ALA A 235 -6.62 18.42 -13.96
C ALA A 235 -7.76 19.22 -14.64
N LYS A 236 -9.03 18.86 -14.35
CA LYS A 236 -10.18 19.46 -15.06
C LYS A 236 -10.53 20.86 -14.58
N ASN A 237 -10.40 21.12 -13.29
CA ASN A 237 -10.97 22.32 -12.67
C ASN A 237 -9.97 23.28 -12.10
N THR A 238 -8.68 23.17 -12.41
CA THR A 238 -7.93 24.37 -12.26
C THR A 238 -6.56 24.45 -11.67
N SER A 239 -6.09 23.71 -10.71
CA SER A 239 -4.74 24.11 -10.31
C SER A 239 -3.75 22.97 -10.41
N LEU A 240 -2.72 23.26 -11.18
CA LEU A 240 -1.48 22.50 -11.20
C LEU A 240 -0.49 23.28 -10.35
N THR A 241 -0.15 22.79 -9.19
CA THR A 241 0.85 23.40 -8.32
C THR A 241 2.04 22.46 -8.21
N PHE A 242 3.21 22.94 -8.63
CA PHE A 242 4.46 22.21 -8.51
C PHE A 242 5.46 23.03 -7.70
N VAL A 243 6.05 22.40 -6.70
CA VAL A 243 7.12 22.98 -5.88
C VAL A 243 8.28 21.99 -5.90
N GLY A 244 9.46 22.46 -6.26
CA GLY A 244 10.66 21.64 -6.34
C GLY A 244 11.88 22.43 -6.78
N SER A 245 13.04 21.78 -6.84
CA SER A 245 14.30 22.42 -7.32
C SER A 245 14.21 22.81 -8.79
N SER A 246 13.60 21.96 -9.60
CA SER A 246 13.28 22.27 -11.00
C SER A 246 12.00 21.59 -11.45
N PHE A 247 11.32 22.18 -12.41
CA PHE A 247 10.20 21.54 -13.11
C PHE A 247 10.53 21.44 -14.58
N LYS A 248 10.53 20.20 -15.10
CA LYS A 248 10.70 19.93 -16.52
C LYS A 248 9.48 19.20 -17.05
N ASN A 249 8.80 19.78 -18.04
CA ASN A 249 7.67 19.17 -18.73
C ASN A 249 8.05 18.92 -20.19
N THR A 250 8.10 17.68 -20.61
CA THR A 250 8.28 17.24 -22.00
C THR A 250 7.08 16.42 -22.50
N GLY A 251 6.14 16.12 -21.59
CA GLY A 251 4.89 15.44 -21.88
C GLY A 251 3.71 16.42 -22.07
N ASN A 252 2.52 15.88 -21.97
CA ASN A 252 1.25 16.60 -22.13
C ASN A 252 0.60 16.92 -20.81
#